data_0120a469537b68238a7fe0f11035b485
#
_entry.id   0120a469537b68238a7fe0f11035b485
#
_cell.length_a   1.000
_cell.length_b   1.000
_cell.length_c   1.000
_cell.angle_alpha   90.00
_cell.angle_beta   90.00
_cell.angle_gamma   90.00
#
_symmetry.space_group_name_H-M   'P 1'
#
loop_
_entity.id
_entity.type
_entity.pdbx_description
1 polymer ?
#
loop_
_entity_poly.entity_id
_entity_poly.type
_entity_poly.pdbx_seq_one_letter_code
_entity_poly.pdbx_strand_id
1 'polypeptide(L)'
;MTCGLLKWPGFLKIPEPHMTYRIAPSILSANFAKLGEEVDLVLASGADIVHFDVMDNHYVPNLTIGPLVCEALRKHGVTAPIDVHLMVKPVDRIIPDFAKAGATYITFHPEASEHIDRTIGLIKENGCKAGLVFNPATPLDVLEYTLDKIDMVLLMSVNPGFGGQKFIPYVLDKARAVRKMIDDRGLKVSIEIDGGVTPANIAEAARAGVDTFVAGSAIFGAAKDSDPQRYNSVIAAMRAELAKV
;
A
#
# COMPACT_ATOMS: atom_id res chain seq x y z
N MET A 1 -60.63 -26.85 -0.99
CA MET A 1 -59.94 -25.54 -1.23
C MET A 1 -58.51 -25.72 -0.82
N THR A 2 -57.62 -25.95 -1.77
CA THR A 2 -56.19 -26.20 -1.56
C THR A 2 -55.45 -24.90 -1.79
N CYS A 3 -54.83 -24.35 -0.72
CA CYS A 3 -54.05 -23.14 -0.76
C CYS A 3 -52.70 -23.44 -1.41
N GLY A 4 -52.46 -22.89 -2.62
CA GLY A 4 -51.20 -23.04 -3.33
C GLY A 4 -50.16 -22.10 -2.79
N LEU A 5 -49.06 -22.65 -2.27
CA LEU A 5 -47.84 -21.92 -1.88
C LEU A 5 -47.14 -21.41 -3.14
N LEU A 6 -47.16 -20.09 -3.33
CA LEU A 6 -46.35 -19.38 -4.32
C LEU A 6 -44.86 -19.53 -3.93
N LYS A 7 -44.09 -20.30 -4.75
CA LYS A 7 -42.64 -20.32 -4.68
C LYS A 7 -42.12 -19.01 -5.27
N TRP A 8 -41.43 -18.21 -4.45
CA TRP A 8 -40.64 -17.04 -4.89
C TRP A 8 -39.44 -17.52 -5.71
N PRO A 9 -39.15 -16.90 -6.88
CA PRO A 9 -37.97 -17.25 -7.65
C PRO A 9 -36.72 -16.80 -6.89
N GLY A 10 -35.68 -17.64 -6.98
CA GLY A 10 -34.44 -17.52 -6.21
C GLY A 10 -33.80 -16.14 -6.24
N PHE A 11 -33.34 -15.73 -5.09
CA PHE A 11 -32.41 -14.60 -4.96
C PHE A 11 -31.22 -14.83 -5.88
N LEU A 12 -31.10 -14.02 -6.93
CA LEU A 12 -29.86 -13.88 -7.68
C LEU A 12 -28.79 -13.49 -6.66
N LYS A 13 -27.81 -14.36 -6.42
CA LYS A 13 -26.58 -14.00 -5.71
C LYS A 13 -25.99 -12.82 -6.48
N ILE A 14 -26.08 -11.63 -5.91
CA ILE A 14 -25.29 -10.49 -6.36
C ILE A 14 -23.83 -10.96 -6.16
N PRO A 15 -23.01 -11.01 -7.23
CA PRO A 15 -21.60 -11.36 -7.05
C PRO A 15 -21.01 -10.39 -6.04
N GLU A 16 -20.38 -10.91 -4.99
CA GLU A 16 -19.61 -10.07 -4.06
C GLU A 16 -18.63 -9.23 -4.89
N PRO A 17 -18.46 -7.94 -4.60
CA PRO A 17 -17.52 -7.13 -5.35
C PRO A 17 -16.15 -7.77 -5.20
N HIS A 18 -15.62 -8.34 -6.29
CA HIS A 18 -14.26 -8.87 -6.30
C HIS A 18 -13.30 -7.77 -5.86
N MET A 19 -12.68 -7.94 -4.72
CA MET A 19 -11.66 -7.02 -4.23
C MET A 19 -10.54 -6.94 -5.27
N THR A 20 -10.27 -5.76 -5.80
CA THR A 20 -9.21 -5.58 -6.79
C THR A 20 -7.88 -5.52 -6.06
N TYR A 21 -7.09 -6.58 -6.13
CA TYR A 21 -5.77 -6.64 -5.53
C TYR A 21 -4.74 -5.82 -6.30
N ARG A 22 -3.92 -5.05 -5.62
CA ARG A 22 -2.88 -4.18 -6.19
C ARG A 22 -1.50 -4.60 -5.70
N ILE A 23 -0.54 -4.66 -6.60
CA ILE A 23 0.88 -4.91 -6.30
C ILE A 23 1.62 -3.58 -6.41
N ALA A 24 2.32 -3.21 -5.34
CA ALA A 24 3.04 -1.95 -5.19
C ALA A 24 4.55 -2.23 -4.98
N PRO A 25 5.38 -2.28 -6.05
CA PRO A 25 6.82 -2.42 -5.90
C PRO A 25 7.42 -1.25 -5.12
N SER A 26 8.12 -1.54 -3.99
CA SER A 26 8.89 -0.52 -3.28
C SER A 26 10.20 -0.25 -3.98
N ILE A 27 10.35 0.94 -4.54
CA ILE A 27 11.56 1.37 -5.25
C ILE A 27 12.78 1.50 -4.35
N LEU A 28 12.64 1.40 -3.04
CA LEU A 28 13.76 1.34 -2.10
C LEU A 28 14.73 0.20 -2.46
N SER A 29 14.25 -0.86 -3.11
CA SER A 29 15.04 -2.01 -3.55
C SER A 29 15.48 -1.95 -5.01
N ALA A 30 15.11 -0.90 -5.76
CA ALA A 30 15.43 -0.75 -7.17
C ALA A 30 16.88 -0.28 -7.40
N ASN A 31 17.36 -0.38 -8.62
CA ASN A 31 18.63 0.22 -9.03
C ASN A 31 18.43 1.74 -9.24
N PHE A 32 18.85 2.55 -8.30
CA PHE A 32 18.71 4.01 -8.36
C PHE A 32 19.44 4.68 -9.53
N ALA A 33 20.52 4.06 -10.06
CA ALA A 33 21.19 4.59 -11.25
C ALA A 33 20.33 4.47 -12.52
N LYS A 34 19.25 3.70 -12.48
CA LYS A 34 18.33 3.45 -13.61
C LYS A 34 16.87 3.46 -13.17
N LEU A 35 16.54 4.28 -12.15
CA LEU A 35 15.27 4.20 -11.45
C LEU A 35 14.05 4.32 -12.36
N GLY A 36 14.06 5.22 -13.34
CA GLY A 36 12.97 5.37 -14.31
C GLY A 36 12.76 4.08 -15.13
N GLU A 37 13.83 3.50 -15.66
CA GLU A 37 13.79 2.24 -16.40
C GLU A 37 13.26 1.08 -15.54
N GLU A 38 13.70 0.99 -14.29
CA GLU A 38 13.25 -0.04 -13.32
C GLU A 38 11.74 0.07 -13.05
N VAL A 39 11.24 1.31 -12.90
CA VAL A 39 9.80 1.57 -12.69
C VAL A 39 9.00 1.21 -13.94
N ASP A 40 9.46 1.57 -15.14
CA ASP A 40 8.80 1.19 -16.38
C ASP A 40 8.69 -0.33 -16.51
N LEU A 41 9.76 -1.06 -16.18
CA LEU A 41 9.82 -2.52 -16.29
C LEU A 41 8.87 -3.22 -15.30
N VAL A 42 8.79 -2.77 -14.03
CA VAL A 42 7.87 -3.38 -13.07
C VAL A 42 6.40 -3.07 -13.41
N LEU A 43 6.10 -1.86 -13.90
CA LEU A 43 4.76 -1.49 -14.35
C LEU A 43 4.36 -2.29 -15.59
N ALA A 44 5.25 -2.42 -16.57
CA ALA A 44 5.04 -3.26 -17.75
C ALA A 44 4.87 -4.75 -17.40
N SER A 45 5.43 -5.20 -16.29
CA SER A 45 5.25 -6.55 -15.75
C SER A 45 3.91 -6.76 -15.03
N GLY A 46 3.09 -5.71 -14.87
CA GLY A 46 1.75 -5.80 -14.28
C GLY A 46 1.64 -5.33 -12.83
N ALA A 47 2.57 -4.50 -12.36
CA ALA A 47 2.41 -3.76 -11.11
C ALA A 47 1.43 -2.59 -11.28
N ASP A 48 0.79 -2.15 -10.20
CA ASP A 48 -0.30 -1.17 -10.23
C ASP A 48 0.09 0.20 -9.67
N ILE A 49 0.99 0.22 -8.69
CA ILE A 49 1.35 1.40 -7.90
C ILE A 49 2.87 1.41 -7.75
N VAL A 50 3.47 2.59 -7.65
CA VAL A 50 4.87 2.74 -7.26
C VAL A 50 4.90 3.12 -5.78
N HIS A 51 5.45 2.24 -4.93
CA HIS A 51 5.62 2.54 -3.51
C HIS A 51 6.95 3.25 -3.25
N PHE A 52 6.90 4.38 -2.54
CA PHE A 52 7.96 5.37 -2.43
C PHE A 52 8.30 5.63 -0.96
N ASP A 53 9.31 4.92 -0.42
CA ASP A 53 9.74 4.99 0.98
C ASP A 53 10.65 6.19 1.26
N VAL A 54 10.16 7.14 2.07
CA VAL A 54 10.87 8.36 2.46
C VAL A 54 11.32 8.28 3.91
N MET A 55 12.62 8.40 4.12
CA MET A 55 13.25 8.30 5.45
C MET A 55 14.18 9.48 5.68
N ASP A 56 14.16 10.05 6.88
CA ASP A 56 14.87 11.29 7.25
C ASP A 56 16.06 11.11 8.22
N ASN A 57 16.40 9.85 8.53
CA ASN A 57 17.40 9.51 9.56
C ASN A 57 17.09 10.09 10.95
N HIS A 58 15.80 10.37 11.20
CA HIS A 58 15.31 10.85 12.49
C HIS A 58 14.17 9.98 13.01
N TYR A 59 13.09 9.80 12.23
CA TYR A 59 12.01 8.88 12.57
C TYR A 59 12.48 7.42 12.53
N VAL A 60 13.28 7.05 11.53
CA VAL A 60 13.96 5.76 11.37
C VAL A 60 15.45 5.95 11.15
N PRO A 61 16.32 4.96 11.51
CA PRO A 61 17.77 5.11 11.42
C PRO A 61 18.29 4.87 9.98
N ASN A 62 17.66 5.48 8.99
CA ASN A 62 18.04 5.43 7.59
C ASN A 62 17.65 6.74 6.90
N LEU A 63 18.36 7.09 5.83
CA LEU A 63 18.09 8.24 4.96
C LEU A 63 17.88 7.72 3.53
N THR A 64 16.80 8.12 2.85
CA THR A 64 16.52 7.63 1.49
C THR A 64 16.41 8.77 0.48
N ILE A 65 15.21 9.10 0.05
CA ILE A 65 14.91 9.96 -1.09
C ILE A 65 13.86 11.01 -0.73
N GLY A 66 13.77 12.04 -1.54
CA GLY A 66 12.88 13.15 -1.31
C GLY A 66 12.02 13.51 -2.54
N PRO A 67 11.30 14.65 -2.49
CA PRO A 67 10.40 15.10 -3.54
C PRO A 67 11.04 15.22 -4.93
N LEU A 68 12.34 15.53 -5.00
CA LEU A 68 13.08 15.59 -6.28
C LEU A 68 13.02 14.28 -7.07
N VAL A 69 13.08 13.13 -6.38
CA VAL A 69 13.02 11.82 -7.05
C VAL A 69 11.60 11.51 -7.51
N CYS A 70 10.58 11.88 -6.74
CA CYS A 70 9.18 11.77 -7.14
C CYS A 70 8.90 12.61 -8.40
N GLU A 71 9.35 13.86 -8.42
CA GLU A 71 9.25 14.76 -9.58
C GLU A 71 10.00 14.20 -10.79
N ALA A 72 11.18 13.61 -10.59
CA ALA A 72 11.97 13.01 -11.66
C ALA A 72 11.25 11.82 -12.30
N LEU A 73 10.59 10.95 -11.51
CA LEU A 73 9.77 9.86 -12.03
C LEU A 73 8.59 10.38 -12.86
N ARG A 74 7.91 11.44 -12.41
CA ARG A 74 6.83 12.07 -13.19
C ARG A 74 7.36 12.67 -14.50
N LYS A 75 8.50 13.35 -14.46
CA LYS A 75 9.16 13.90 -15.68
C LYS A 75 9.64 12.80 -16.63
N HIS A 76 10.04 11.65 -16.10
CA HIS A 76 10.38 10.46 -16.89
C HIS A 76 9.16 9.88 -17.65
N GLY A 77 7.93 10.15 -17.20
CA GLY A 77 6.70 9.71 -17.85
C GLY A 77 5.88 8.71 -17.04
N VAL A 78 6.24 8.44 -15.79
CA VAL A 78 5.45 7.55 -14.91
C VAL A 78 4.07 8.15 -14.65
N THR A 79 3.02 7.49 -15.15
CA THR A 79 1.61 7.88 -14.96
C THR A 79 0.91 7.08 -13.86
N ALA A 80 1.43 5.92 -13.50
CA ALA A 80 0.89 5.08 -12.42
C ALA A 80 0.80 5.86 -11.10
N PRO A 81 -0.12 5.51 -10.18
CA PRO A 81 -0.14 6.10 -8.86
C PRO A 81 1.21 5.97 -8.16
N ILE A 82 1.66 7.04 -7.51
CA ILE A 82 2.82 7.02 -6.60
C ILE A 82 2.26 7.15 -5.19
N ASP A 83 2.52 6.14 -4.39
CA ASP A 83 2.20 6.08 -2.98
C ASP A 83 3.44 6.42 -2.15
N VAL A 84 3.39 7.58 -1.50
CA VAL A 84 4.51 8.12 -0.72
C VAL A 84 4.32 7.78 0.75
N HIS A 85 5.14 6.87 1.26
CA HIS A 85 5.19 6.48 2.66
C HIS A 85 6.22 7.34 3.41
N LEU A 86 5.72 8.22 4.29
CA LEU A 86 6.55 9.18 5.03
C LEU A 86 6.99 8.61 6.40
N MET A 87 8.20 8.15 6.47
CA MET A 87 8.94 7.82 7.71
C MET A 87 9.82 9.02 8.11
N VAL A 88 9.18 10.16 8.35
CA VAL A 88 9.84 11.44 8.65
C VAL A 88 9.16 12.15 9.81
N LYS A 89 9.92 12.90 10.62
CA LYS A 89 9.40 13.67 11.75
C LYS A 89 10.13 15.02 11.89
N PRO A 90 9.39 16.15 11.96
CA PRO A 90 7.93 16.30 11.87
C PRO A 90 7.44 16.13 10.41
N VAL A 91 6.26 15.50 10.22
CA VAL A 91 5.78 15.10 8.88
C VAL A 91 5.16 16.24 8.08
N ASP A 92 4.48 17.20 8.72
CA ASP A 92 3.63 18.20 8.04
C ASP A 92 4.39 19.03 6.99
N ARG A 93 5.67 19.33 7.24
CA ARG A 93 6.44 20.27 6.42
C ARG A 93 6.72 19.79 5.00
N ILE A 94 6.85 18.48 4.80
CA ILE A 94 7.24 17.89 3.51
C ILE A 94 6.03 17.50 2.65
N ILE A 95 4.83 17.46 3.21
CA ILE A 95 3.60 17.06 2.53
C ILE A 95 3.34 17.90 1.27
N PRO A 96 3.35 19.26 1.32
CA PRO A 96 3.10 20.07 0.13
C PRO A 96 4.12 19.84 -0.99
N ASP A 97 5.38 19.56 -0.63
CA ASP A 97 6.45 19.34 -1.61
C ASP A 97 6.23 18.00 -2.36
N PHE A 98 5.83 16.93 -1.66
CA PHE A 98 5.49 15.67 -2.32
C PHE A 98 4.21 15.76 -3.14
N ALA A 99 3.21 16.47 -2.68
CA ALA A 99 1.99 16.71 -3.46
C ALA A 99 2.32 17.44 -4.78
N LYS A 100 3.11 18.51 -4.71
CA LYS A 100 3.61 19.24 -5.88
C LYS A 100 4.47 18.38 -6.80
N ALA A 101 5.26 17.47 -6.24
CA ALA A 101 6.08 16.52 -7.00
C ALA A 101 5.27 15.43 -7.70
N GLY A 102 3.97 15.33 -7.44
CA GLY A 102 3.05 14.42 -8.12
C GLY A 102 2.72 13.13 -7.36
N ALA A 103 2.84 13.12 -6.04
CA ALA A 103 2.32 12.03 -5.21
C ALA A 103 0.81 11.84 -5.43
N THR A 104 0.34 10.60 -5.41
CA THR A 104 -1.08 10.25 -5.49
C THR A 104 -1.65 9.96 -4.11
N TYR A 105 -0.90 9.17 -3.34
CA TYR A 105 -1.16 8.90 -1.93
C TYR A 105 -0.01 9.48 -1.11
N ILE A 106 -0.32 9.96 0.08
CA ILE A 106 0.67 10.30 1.11
C ILE A 106 0.21 9.62 2.39
N THR A 107 1.04 8.71 2.89
CA THR A 107 0.80 7.96 4.11
C THR A 107 1.83 8.35 5.17
N PHE A 108 1.41 8.46 6.42
CA PHE A 108 2.27 8.87 7.52
C PHE A 108 1.95 8.12 8.82
N HIS A 109 2.95 8.00 9.68
CA HIS A 109 2.80 7.40 11.00
C HIS A 109 2.15 8.38 11.98
N PRO A 110 1.12 7.97 12.75
CA PRO A 110 0.50 8.82 13.76
C PRO A 110 1.51 9.45 14.72
N GLU A 111 2.57 8.71 15.07
CA GLU A 111 3.64 9.15 15.97
C GLU A 111 4.54 10.28 15.40
N ALA A 112 4.43 10.52 14.09
CA ALA A 112 5.18 11.56 13.40
C ALA A 112 4.47 12.92 13.37
N SER A 113 3.19 12.97 13.78
CA SER A 113 2.35 14.17 13.84
C SER A 113 1.89 14.44 15.27
N GLU A 114 1.87 15.71 15.66
CA GLU A 114 1.25 16.16 16.91
C GLU A 114 -0.27 16.34 16.79
N HIS A 115 -0.78 16.51 15.56
CA HIS A 115 -2.19 16.78 15.26
C HIS A 115 -2.64 15.98 14.04
N ILE A 116 -2.90 14.70 14.23
CA ILE A 116 -3.19 13.71 13.15
C ILE A 116 -4.31 14.17 12.24
N ASP A 117 -5.42 14.66 12.80
CA ASP A 117 -6.58 15.13 12.01
C ASP A 117 -6.21 16.32 11.10
N ARG A 118 -5.41 17.26 11.60
CA ARG A 118 -4.88 18.39 10.81
C ARG A 118 -3.96 17.91 9.69
N THR A 119 -3.10 16.94 9.95
CA THR A 119 -2.17 16.38 8.95
C THR A 119 -2.94 15.66 7.84
N ILE A 120 -3.99 14.90 8.17
CA ILE A 120 -4.90 14.30 7.18
C ILE A 120 -5.54 15.39 6.31
N GLY A 121 -6.04 16.47 6.93
CA GLY A 121 -6.59 17.64 6.22
C GLY A 121 -5.58 18.26 5.27
N LEU A 122 -4.34 18.49 5.74
CA LEU A 122 -3.26 19.06 4.93
C LEU A 122 -2.96 18.23 3.67
N ILE A 123 -2.91 16.90 3.79
CA ILE A 123 -2.71 16.00 2.63
C ILE A 123 -3.84 16.18 1.61
N LYS A 124 -5.10 16.19 2.07
CA LYS A 124 -6.28 16.32 1.20
C LYS A 124 -6.39 17.70 0.56
N GLU A 125 -6.08 18.76 1.29
CA GLU A 125 -6.04 20.14 0.76
C GLU A 125 -5.00 20.31 -0.34
N ASN A 126 -3.93 19.52 -0.34
CA ASN A 126 -2.94 19.48 -1.40
C ASN A 126 -3.31 18.51 -2.55
N GLY A 127 -4.53 17.95 -2.57
CA GLY A 127 -5.05 17.14 -3.67
C GLY A 127 -4.60 15.68 -3.66
N CYS A 128 -3.93 15.21 -2.60
CA CYS A 128 -3.52 13.83 -2.43
C CYS A 128 -4.53 13.02 -1.61
N LYS A 129 -4.52 11.72 -1.79
CA LYS A 129 -5.21 10.76 -0.92
C LYS A 129 -4.40 10.55 0.35
N ALA A 130 -5.07 10.56 1.50
CA ALA A 130 -4.42 10.46 2.79
C ALA A 130 -4.47 9.05 3.36
N GLY A 131 -3.39 8.60 4.00
CA GLY A 131 -3.36 7.34 4.73
C GLY A 131 -2.61 7.41 6.05
N LEU A 132 -2.95 6.47 6.95
CA LEU A 132 -2.26 6.29 8.22
C LEU A 132 -1.48 4.98 8.22
N VAL A 133 -0.25 5.05 8.76
CA VAL A 133 0.68 3.92 8.83
C VAL A 133 0.83 3.45 10.27
N PHE A 134 0.68 2.15 10.48
CA PHE A 134 0.81 1.55 11.81
C PHE A 134 2.00 0.60 11.88
N ASN A 135 2.95 0.90 12.75
CA ASN A 135 4.04 -0.02 13.07
C ASN A 135 3.50 -1.34 13.64
N PRO A 136 4.26 -2.45 13.61
CA PRO A 136 3.76 -3.73 14.08
C PRO A 136 3.14 -3.67 15.48
N ALA A 137 3.75 -2.96 16.42
CA ALA A 137 3.29 -2.84 17.82
C ALA A 137 2.37 -1.64 18.08
N THR A 138 2.17 -0.71 17.13
CA THR A 138 1.30 0.47 17.34
C THR A 138 -0.17 0.06 17.39
N PRO A 139 -0.94 0.43 18.43
CA PRO A 139 -2.38 0.20 18.50
C PRO A 139 -3.17 0.87 17.37
N LEU A 140 -4.39 0.38 17.11
CA LEU A 140 -5.26 0.89 16.05
C LEU A 140 -6.26 1.96 16.53
N ASP A 141 -6.21 2.37 17.78
CA ASP A 141 -7.21 3.23 18.46
C ASP A 141 -7.42 4.55 17.73
N VAL A 142 -6.38 5.09 17.08
CA VAL A 142 -6.47 6.31 16.26
C VAL A 142 -7.52 6.19 15.15
N LEU A 143 -7.75 4.99 14.61
CA LEU A 143 -8.72 4.74 13.55
C LEU A 143 -10.17 4.96 14.00
N GLU A 144 -10.45 4.95 15.31
CA GLU A 144 -11.80 5.20 15.81
C GLU A 144 -12.35 6.55 15.32
N TYR A 145 -11.50 7.58 15.26
CA TYR A 145 -11.87 8.95 14.92
C TYR A 145 -11.31 9.45 13.58
N THR A 146 -10.61 8.59 12.82
CA THR A 146 -9.96 9.01 11.58
C THR A 146 -10.30 8.16 10.37
N LEU A 147 -10.86 6.97 10.56
CA LEU A 147 -11.05 5.98 9.49
C LEU A 147 -11.95 6.49 8.35
N ASP A 148 -12.94 7.31 8.65
CA ASP A 148 -13.86 7.94 7.68
C ASP A 148 -13.23 9.11 6.91
N LYS A 149 -12.04 9.55 7.33
CA LYS A 149 -11.33 10.69 6.74
C LYS A 149 -10.16 10.29 5.86
N ILE A 150 -9.76 9.02 5.89
CA ILE A 150 -8.60 8.50 5.14
C ILE A 150 -9.01 7.62 3.98
N ASP A 151 -8.10 7.44 3.05
CA ASP A 151 -8.28 6.62 1.85
C ASP A 151 -7.53 5.27 1.95
N MET A 152 -6.59 5.17 2.90
CA MET A 152 -5.73 4.00 3.07
C MET A 152 -5.28 3.81 4.52
N VAL A 153 -5.22 2.56 4.96
CA VAL A 153 -4.48 2.13 6.16
C VAL A 153 -3.32 1.27 5.71
N LEU A 154 -2.09 1.70 6.00
CA LEU A 154 -0.89 0.91 5.74
C LEU A 154 -0.45 0.21 7.04
N LEU A 155 -0.29 -1.09 6.99
CA LEU A 155 0.19 -1.91 8.09
C LEU A 155 1.63 -2.35 7.82
N MET A 156 2.55 -1.93 8.67
CA MET A 156 3.93 -2.40 8.61
C MET A 156 4.00 -3.85 9.10
N SER A 157 4.46 -4.74 8.26
CA SER A 157 4.73 -6.15 8.61
C SER A 157 6.21 -6.43 8.87
N VAL A 158 7.00 -5.36 8.99
CA VAL A 158 8.37 -5.32 9.51
C VAL A 158 8.54 -4.04 10.34
N ASN A 159 9.61 -3.91 11.11
CA ASN A 159 9.94 -2.59 11.67
C ASN A 159 10.46 -1.68 10.54
N PRO A 160 9.95 -0.43 10.42
CA PRO A 160 10.34 0.45 9.33
C PRO A 160 11.82 0.85 9.40
N GLY A 161 12.41 1.19 8.23
CA GLY A 161 13.77 1.69 8.11
C GLY A 161 14.66 0.93 7.13
N PHE A 162 14.47 -0.37 6.92
CA PHE A 162 15.30 -1.19 6.02
C PHE A 162 14.46 -2.21 5.25
N GLY A 163 14.83 -2.44 3.99
CA GLY A 163 14.26 -3.51 3.17
C GLY A 163 14.80 -4.91 3.53
N GLY A 164 14.18 -5.96 2.97
CA GLY A 164 14.67 -7.35 3.08
C GLY A 164 14.46 -8.03 4.42
N GLN A 165 13.63 -7.47 5.31
CA GLN A 165 13.30 -8.04 6.60
C GLN A 165 12.28 -9.18 6.50
N LYS A 166 12.21 -10.03 7.53
CA LYS A 166 11.23 -11.10 7.63
C LYS A 166 9.87 -10.57 8.04
N PHE A 167 8.84 -11.07 7.36
CA PHE A 167 7.43 -10.78 7.66
C PHE A 167 7.08 -11.12 9.12
N ILE A 168 6.36 -10.24 9.78
CA ILE A 168 5.87 -10.39 11.16
C ILE A 168 4.42 -10.90 11.12
N PRO A 169 4.13 -12.20 11.41
CA PRO A 169 2.84 -12.80 11.12
C PRO A 169 1.65 -12.23 11.92
N TYR A 170 1.85 -11.78 13.16
CA TYR A 170 0.75 -11.26 13.98
C TYR A 170 0.12 -9.98 13.43
N VAL A 171 0.77 -9.30 12.46
CA VAL A 171 0.20 -8.14 11.77
C VAL A 171 -1.04 -8.52 10.94
N LEU A 172 -1.19 -9.79 10.57
CA LEU A 172 -2.40 -10.27 9.90
C LEU A 172 -3.64 -10.17 10.80
N ASP A 173 -3.49 -10.27 12.12
CA ASP A 173 -4.61 -10.04 13.04
C ASP A 173 -5.03 -8.57 13.06
N LYS A 174 -4.05 -7.64 12.94
CA LYS A 174 -4.35 -6.22 12.75
C LYS A 174 -5.09 -5.97 11.43
N ALA A 175 -4.67 -6.64 10.34
CA ALA A 175 -5.35 -6.52 9.04
C ALA A 175 -6.81 -6.96 9.13
N ARG A 176 -7.11 -8.10 9.78
CA ARG A 176 -8.48 -8.57 10.03
C ARG A 176 -9.29 -7.57 10.85
N ALA A 177 -8.68 -6.99 11.89
CA ALA A 177 -9.33 -5.98 12.72
C ALA A 177 -9.67 -4.72 11.93
N VAL A 178 -8.73 -4.20 11.11
CA VAL A 178 -8.97 -3.03 10.24
C VAL A 178 -10.04 -3.33 9.19
N ARG A 179 -10.00 -4.51 8.55
CA ARG A 179 -11.03 -4.91 7.57
C ARG A 179 -12.41 -4.90 8.20
N LYS A 180 -12.53 -5.49 9.40
CA LYS A 180 -13.79 -5.48 10.14
C LYS A 180 -14.26 -4.06 10.46
N MET A 181 -13.37 -3.15 10.89
CA MET A 181 -13.74 -1.77 11.16
C MET A 181 -14.25 -1.04 9.92
N ILE A 182 -13.63 -1.28 8.76
CA ILE A 182 -14.02 -0.70 7.47
C ILE A 182 -15.40 -1.23 7.03
N ASP A 183 -15.59 -2.54 7.11
CA ASP A 183 -16.81 -3.22 6.66
C ASP A 183 -18.01 -2.87 7.56
N ASP A 184 -17.82 -2.87 8.89
CA ASP A 184 -18.87 -2.49 9.88
C ASP A 184 -19.36 -1.06 9.66
N ARG A 185 -18.50 -0.16 9.15
CA ARG A 185 -18.85 1.25 8.87
C ARG A 185 -19.24 1.50 7.39
N GLY A 186 -19.17 0.49 6.52
CA GLY A 186 -19.47 0.60 5.09
C GLY A 186 -18.54 1.56 4.35
N LEU A 187 -17.28 1.69 4.78
CA LEU A 187 -16.30 2.62 4.23
C LEU A 187 -15.55 2.01 3.04
N LYS A 188 -14.97 2.88 2.21
CA LYS A 188 -14.12 2.51 1.08
C LYS A 188 -12.67 2.90 1.34
N VAL A 189 -12.05 2.24 2.29
CA VAL A 189 -10.65 2.45 2.68
C VAL A 189 -9.84 1.24 2.27
N SER A 190 -8.71 1.46 1.59
CA SER A 190 -7.78 0.38 1.22
C SER A 190 -6.96 -0.06 2.42
N ILE A 191 -6.63 -1.36 2.47
CA ILE A 191 -5.64 -1.88 3.43
C ILE A 191 -4.39 -2.27 2.66
N GLU A 192 -3.32 -1.57 2.93
CA GLU A 192 -1.99 -1.86 2.40
C GLU A 192 -1.13 -2.57 3.44
N ILE A 193 -0.26 -3.48 3.01
CA ILE A 193 0.72 -4.13 3.89
C ILE A 193 2.12 -3.95 3.31
N ASP A 194 3.07 -3.56 4.17
CA ASP A 194 4.46 -3.35 3.77
C ASP A 194 5.44 -4.07 4.69
N GLY A 195 6.29 -4.88 4.07
CA GLY A 195 7.39 -5.56 4.70
C GLY A 195 7.37 -7.08 4.57
N GLY A 196 8.37 -7.63 3.88
CA GLY A 196 8.56 -9.08 3.76
C GLY A 196 7.47 -9.81 2.96
N VAL A 197 6.70 -9.11 2.14
CA VAL A 197 5.70 -9.70 1.25
C VAL A 197 6.40 -10.42 0.09
N THR A 198 5.95 -11.64 -0.17
CA THR A 198 6.50 -12.55 -1.21
C THR A 198 5.35 -13.34 -1.84
N PRO A 199 5.57 -14.03 -2.98
CA PRO A 199 4.57 -14.95 -3.52
C PRO A 199 4.10 -16.02 -2.51
N ALA A 200 4.93 -16.39 -1.53
CA ALA A 200 4.60 -17.43 -0.58
C ALA A 200 3.58 -17.01 0.51
N ASN A 201 3.49 -15.72 0.83
CA ASN A 201 2.62 -15.22 1.92
C ASN A 201 1.53 -14.23 1.47
N ILE A 202 1.58 -13.76 0.22
CA ILE A 202 0.65 -12.73 -0.30
C ILE A 202 -0.82 -13.18 -0.23
N ALA A 203 -1.11 -14.46 -0.52
CA ALA A 203 -2.46 -14.99 -0.45
C ALA A 203 -3.00 -15.03 0.99
N GLU A 204 -2.14 -15.27 1.99
CA GLU A 204 -2.52 -15.23 3.41
C GLU A 204 -2.86 -13.80 3.84
N ALA A 205 -2.07 -12.82 3.42
CA ALA A 205 -2.34 -11.41 3.66
C ALA A 205 -3.66 -10.97 3.00
N ALA A 206 -3.94 -11.40 1.76
CA ALA A 206 -5.19 -11.13 1.08
C ALA A 206 -6.41 -11.71 1.84
N ARG A 207 -6.32 -12.96 2.33
CA ARG A 207 -7.37 -13.56 3.17
C ARG A 207 -7.57 -12.83 4.50
N ALA A 208 -6.56 -12.12 4.99
CA ALA A 208 -6.69 -11.27 6.18
C ALA A 208 -7.38 -9.92 5.89
N GLY A 209 -7.75 -9.66 4.62
CA GLY A 209 -8.46 -8.44 4.21
C GLY A 209 -7.58 -7.35 3.60
N VAL A 210 -6.30 -7.64 3.32
CA VAL A 210 -5.39 -6.74 2.61
C VAL A 210 -5.75 -6.70 1.13
N ASP A 211 -5.72 -5.52 0.52
CA ASP A 211 -5.98 -5.32 -0.91
C ASP A 211 -4.78 -4.74 -1.69
N THR A 212 -3.78 -4.20 -1.00
CA THR A 212 -2.58 -3.61 -1.61
C THR A 212 -1.32 -4.17 -0.96
N PHE A 213 -0.37 -4.64 -1.77
CA PHE A 213 0.78 -5.41 -1.31
C PHE A 213 2.08 -4.74 -1.74
N VAL A 214 2.81 -4.21 -0.77
CA VAL A 214 4.13 -3.64 -1.01
C VAL A 214 5.18 -4.75 -1.02
N ALA A 215 5.95 -4.83 -2.10
CA ALA A 215 7.04 -5.78 -2.24
C ALA A 215 8.27 -5.11 -2.87
N GLY A 216 9.35 -5.01 -2.10
CA GLY A 216 10.62 -4.44 -2.57
C GLY A 216 11.58 -5.53 -3.04
N SER A 217 12.37 -6.07 -2.12
CA SER A 217 13.40 -7.08 -2.41
C SER A 217 12.89 -8.36 -3.08
N ALA A 218 11.64 -8.75 -2.81
CA ALA A 218 11.01 -9.91 -3.44
C ALA A 218 10.80 -9.70 -4.96
N ILE A 219 10.61 -8.45 -5.41
CA ILE A 219 10.45 -8.11 -6.84
C ILE A 219 11.81 -7.75 -7.43
N PHE A 220 12.47 -6.69 -6.95
CA PHE A 220 13.71 -6.18 -7.53
C PHE A 220 14.88 -7.15 -7.38
N GLY A 221 14.93 -7.92 -6.29
CA GLY A 221 15.92 -8.98 -6.08
C GLY A 221 15.70 -10.25 -6.93
N ALA A 222 14.52 -10.41 -7.54
CA ALA A 222 14.19 -11.53 -8.41
C ALA A 222 14.41 -11.21 -9.90
N ALA A 223 15.00 -10.07 -10.24
CA ALA A 223 15.30 -9.64 -11.60
C ALA A 223 16.09 -10.69 -12.38
N LYS A 224 15.66 -11.02 -13.60
CA LYS A 224 16.35 -11.94 -14.49
C LYS A 224 16.44 -11.36 -15.91
N ASP A 225 17.61 -11.31 -16.48
CA ASP A 225 17.80 -10.81 -17.85
C ASP A 225 17.11 -11.69 -18.91
N SER A 226 16.84 -12.97 -18.57
CA SER A 226 16.09 -13.90 -19.43
C SER A 226 14.56 -13.75 -19.32
N ASP A 227 14.07 -12.97 -18.35
CA ASP A 227 12.65 -12.74 -18.15
C ASP A 227 12.24 -11.50 -18.98
N PRO A 228 11.19 -11.56 -19.81
CA PRO A 228 10.63 -10.36 -20.44
C PRO A 228 10.37 -9.29 -19.38
N GLN A 229 10.81 -8.05 -19.63
CA GLN A 229 10.72 -6.93 -18.66
C GLN A 229 11.32 -7.24 -17.27
N ARG A 230 12.21 -8.26 -17.16
CA ARG A 230 12.99 -8.64 -15.97
C ARG A 230 12.18 -9.08 -14.74
N TYR A 231 10.89 -8.72 -14.60
CA TYR A 231 10.06 -8.90 -13.40
C TYR A 231 8.76 -9.67 -13.66
N ASN A 232 8.47 -10.07 -14.92
CA ASN A 232 7.22 -10.75 -15.26
C ASN A 232 6.97 -12.01 -14.44
N SER A 233 7.98 -12.86 -14.27
CA SER A 233 7.83 -14.14 -13.57
C SER A 233 7.42 -13.94 -12.11
N VAL A 234 8.02 -12.99 -11.39
CA VAL A 234 7.71 -12.76 -9.96
C VAL A 234 6.36 -12.10 -9.79
N ILE A 235 6.02 -11.11 -10.62
CA ILE A 235 4.71 -10.44 -10.55
C ILE A 235 3.59 -11.40 -10.96
N ALA A 236 3.78 -12.21 -12.01
CA ALA A 236 2.83 -13.26 -12.40
C ALA A 236 2.63 -14.31 -11.29
N ALA A 237 3.70 -14.70 -10.57
CA ALA A 237 3.59 -15.59 -9.43
C ALA A 237 2.75 -14.97 -8.30
N MET A 238 2.95 -13.68 -7.98
CA MET A 238 2.12 -12.96 -7.00
C MET A 238 0.65 -12.91 -7.43
N ARG A 239 0.37 -12.58 -8.70
CA ARG A 239 -0.98 -12.56 -9.26
C ARG A 239 -1.64 -13.95 -9.20
N ALA A 240 -0.88 -15.01 -9.50
CA ALA A 240 -1.39 -16.38 -9.44
C ALA A 240 -1.78 -16.80 -8.02
N GLU A 241 -1.05 -16.36 -7.00
CA GLU A 241 -1.42 -16.60 -5.60
C GLU A 241 -2.65 -15.79 -5.17
N LEU A 242 -2.75 -14.53 -5.59
CA LEU A 242 -3.91 -13.67 -5.32
C LEU A 242 -5.18 -14.19 -6.02
N ALA A 243 -5.07 -14.82 -7.18
CA ALA A 243 -6.21 -15.41 -7.89
C ALA A 243 -6.80 -16.65 -7.19
N LYS A 244 -6.16 -17.16 -6.13
CA LYS A 244 -6.67 -18.30 -5.32
C LYS A 244 -7.53 -17.83 -4.12
N VAL A 245 -7.64 -16.52 -3.89
CA VAL A 245 -8.38 -15.90 -2.78
C VAL A 245 -9.70 -15.38 -3.25
#